data_921a944ddcd18ca44918c288a36428ab
#
_entry.id   921a944ddcd18ca44918c288a36428ab
#
_cell.length_a   1.000
_cell.length_b   1.000
_cell.length_c   1.000
_cell.angle_alpha   90.00
_cell.angle_beta   90.00
_cell.angle_gamma   90.00
#
_symmetry.space_group_name_H-M   'P 1'
#
loop_
_entity.id
_entity.type
_entity.pdbx_description
1 polymer ?
#
loop_
_entity_poly.entity_id
_entity_poly.type
_entity_poly.pdbx_seq_one_letter_code
_entity_poly.pdbx_strand_id
1 'polypeptide(L)'
;MSSQSKVAVITGASQGIGLGLVQAYRDAGYRVVANSRSIRPSEDPDVLAFAGDISDPAVAERLIAEAVASFGRVDTLINNAGVFTAKPFTAFTAEDWAANIGTNLAGFFFITQAAIRRFEAQGSGHVVQISTSLVDKPIRGVPAVLASLTKGGLNAATKSLAIEYAGRGIRVNAVALGIIKTPMHPPETHAGLASLHPLGRLGEIQEAIDGVLYLENAQFVTGEILHVDGGQAAGNW
;
A
#
# COMPACT_ATOMS: atom_id res chain seq x y z
N MET A 1 0.65 14.44 30.46
CA MET A 1 0.26 14.91 29.11
C MET A 1 -0.25 13.69 28.37
N SER A 2 -1.53 13.61 28.00
CA SER A 2 -2.03 12.51 27.17
C SER A 2 -1.32 12.58 25.81
N SER A 3 -0.57 11.55 25.44
CA SER A 3 0.03 11.51 24.11
C SER A 3 -1.12 11.52 23.07
N GLN A 4 -1.09 12.48 22.19
CA GLN A 4 -2.06 12.53 21.08
C GLN A 4 -1.94 11.24 20.27
N SER A 5 -3.07 10.58 19.98
CA SER A 5 -3.08 9.34 19.19
C SER A 5 -2.40 9.57 17.83
N LYS A 6 -1.60 8.62 17.40
CA LYS A 6 -1.01 8.63 16.05
C LYS A 6 -2.08 8.54 14.98
N VAL A 7 -1.77 9.01 13.78
CA VAL A 7 -2.69 9.05 12.64
C VAL A 7 -2.11 8.30 11.46
N ALA A 8 -2.86 7.34 10.93
CA ALA A 8 -2.54 6.60 9.71
C ALA A 8 -3.45 7.04 8.56
N VAL A 9 -2.88 7.32 7.40
CA VAL A 9 -3.60 7.54 6.14
C VAL A 9 -3.49 6.27 5.30
N ILE A 10 -4.61 5.68 4.88
CA ILE A 10 -4.67 4.42 4.15
C ILE A 10 -5.43 4.63 2.85
N THR A 11 -4.76 4.42 1.71
CA THR A 11 -5.40 4.49 0.40
C THR A 11 -5.96 3.13 -0.03
N GLY A 12 -7.02 3.13 -0.86
CA GLY A 12 -7.68 1.88 -1.26
C GLY A 12 -8.39 1.14 -0.11
N ALA A 13 -8.94 1.89 0.85
CA ALA A 13 -9.41 1.40 2.15
C ALA A 13 -10.84 0.84 2.16
N SER A 14 -11.54 0.77 1.01
CA SER A 14 -12.95 0.36 0.98
C SER A 14 -13.19 -1.15 1.03
N GLN A 15 -12.16 -1.97 0.80
CA GLN A 15 -12.26 -3.43 0.76
C GLN A 15 -10.88 -4.11 0.92
N GLY A 16 -10.89 -5.44 1.05
CA GLY A 16 -9.67 -6.28 1.04
C GLY A 16 -8.65 -5.86 2.08
N ILE A 17 -7.38 -5.82 1.69
CA ILE A 17 -6.26 -5.48 2.58
C ILE A 17 -6.44 -4.08 3.19
N GLY A 18 -6.83 -3.10 2.38
CA GLY A 18 -7.01 -1.72 2.86
C GLY A 18 -8.05 -1.60 3.98
N LEU A 19 -9.20 -2.29 3.85
CA LEU A 19 -10.22 -2.33 4.90
C LEU A 19 -9.70 -3.03 6.17
N GLY A 20 -8.99 -4.15 6.01
CA GLY A 20 -8.36 -4.84 7.13
C GLY A 20 -7.30 -3.98 7.84
N LEU A 21 -6.53 -3.20 7.10
CA LEU A 21 -5.56 -2.25 7.66
C LEU A 21 -6.24 -1.14 8.45
N VAL A 22 -7.41 -0.62 8.02
CA VAL A 22 -8.17 0.36 8.82
C VAL A 22 -8.46 -0.21 10.20
N GLN A 23 -9.02 -1.42 10.29
CA GLN A 23 -9.32 -2.07 11.57
C GLN A 23 -8.04 -2.30 12.40
N ALA A 24 -6.99 -2.84 11.79
CA ALA A 24 -5.75 -3.15 12.50
C ALA A 24 -5.05 -1.90 13.08
N TYR A 25 -5.06 -0.77 12.36
CA TYR A 25 -4.52 0.48 12.89
C TYR A 25 -5.42 1.09 13.98
N ARG A 26 -6.75 0.91 13.89
CA ARG A 26 -7.68 1.26 14.98
C ARG A 26 -7.39 0.45 16.24
N ASP A 27 -7.23 -0.87 16.10
CA ASP A 27 -6.90 -1.77 17.22
C ASP A 27 -5.54 -1.43 17.85
N ALA A 28 -4.61 -0.92 17.05
CA ALA A 28 -3.32 -0.40 17.52
C ALA A 28 -3.39 1.02 18.15
N GLY A 29 -4.59 1.61 18.26
CA GLY A 29 -4.83 2.91 18.90
C GLY A 29 -4.56 4.13 18.02
N TYR A 30 -4.44 3.94 16.70
CA TYR A 30 -4.34 5.03 15.75
C TYR A 30 -5.72 5.62 15.42
N ARG A 31 -5.76 6.90 15.10
CA ARG A 31 -6.82 7.46 14.27
C ARG A 31 -6.51 7.18 12.80
N VAL A 32 -7.53 6.97 11.99
CA VAL A 32 -7.35 6.54 10.59
C VAL A 32 -8.06 7.48 9.64
N VAL A 33 -7.35 7.89 8.58
CA VAL A 33 -7.97 8.51 7.41
C VAL A 33 -8.01 7.47 6.31
N ALA A 34 -9.21 6.99 5.99
CA ALA A 34 -9.47 5.94 5.04
C ALA A 34 -9.90 6.54 3.69
N ASN A 35 -9.12 6.32 2.63
CA ASN A 35 -9.43 6.85 1.30
C ASN A 35 -9.79 5.75 0.31
N SER A 36 -10.81 5.95 -0.44
CA SER A 36 -11.06 5.33 -1.75
C SER A 36 -12.07 6.14 -2.55
N ARG A 37 -12.25 5.83 -3.85
CA ARG A 37 -13.25 6.49 -4.70
C ARG A 37 -14.69 6.28 -4.21
N SER A 38 -14.97 5.13 -3.60
CA SER A 38 -16.31 4.69 -3.19
C SER A 38 -16.41 4.40 -1.70
N ILE A 39 -15.57 4.99 -0.87
CA ILE A 39 -15.61 4.77 0.57
C ILE A 39 -16.91 5.34 1.17
N ARG A 40 -17.48 4.60 2.10
CA ARG A 40 -18.65 5.05 2.85
C ARG A 40 -18.23 5.75 4.15
N PRO A 41 -19.03 6.68 4.66
CA PRO A 41 -18.81 7.24 5.99
C PRO A 41 -18.65 6.15 7.04
N SER A 42 -17.79 6.40 8.02
CA SER A 42 -17.58 5.51 9.18
C SER A 42 -18.44 5.98 10.36
N GLU A 43 -18.93 5.03 11.16
CA GLU A 43 -19.58 5.33 12.45
C GLU A 43 -18.54 5.51 13.57
N ASP A 44 -17.30 5.04 13.37
CA ASP A 44 -16.20 5.24 14.31
C ASP A 44 -15.69 6.69 14.20
N PRO A 45 -15.77 7.51 15.28
CA PRO A 45 -15.35 8.91 15.27
C PRO A 45 -13.84 9.10 15.04
N ASP A 46 -13.05 8.06 15.25
CA ASP A 46 -11.60 8.05 14.99
C ASP A 46 -11.26 7.53 13.57
N VAL A 47 -12.25 7.35 12.70
CA VAL A 47 -12.07 7.00 11.27
C VAL A 47 -12.70 8.08 10.39
N LEU A 48 -11.86 8.86 9.72
CA LEU A 48 -12.28 9.81 8.70
C LEU A 48 -12.34 9.13 7.33
N ALA A 49 -13.53 8.94 6.78
CA ALA A 49 -13.71 8.45 5.42
C ALA A 49 -13.57 9.61 4.41
N PHE A 50 -12.61 9.51 3.49
CA PHE A 50 -12.34 10.54 2.48
C PHE A 50 -12.51 9.95 1.08
N ALA A 51 -13.59 10.31 0.39
CA ALA A 51 -13.85 9.88 -0.99
C ALA A 51 -13.04 10.73 -1.99
N GLY A 52 -12.30 10.05 -2.88
CA GLY A 52 -11.54 10.72 -3.92
C GLY A 52 -10.63 9.77 -4.70
N ASP A 53 -10.32 10.15 -5.93
CA ASP A 53 -9.37 9.42 -6.78
C ASP A 53 -7.95 9.90 -6.46
N ILE A 54 -7.13 9.01 -5.93
CA ILE A 54 -5.76 9.33 -5.50
C ILE A 54 -4.83 9.67 -6.67
N SER A 55 -5.21 9.37 -7.91
CA SER A 55 -4.45 9.77 -9.10
C SER A 55 -4.54 11.28 -9.39
N ASP A 56 -5.50 11.98 -8.78
CA ASP A 56 -5.65 13.43 -8.85
C ASP A 56 -4.77 14.11 -7.78
N PRO A 57 -3.77 14.93 -8.16
CA PRO A 57 -2.91 15.62 -7.21
C PRO A 57 -3.67 16.54 -6.24
N ALA A 58 -4.79 17.13 -6.66
CA ALA A 58 -5.62 17.95 -5.79
C ALA A 58 -6.33 17.13 -4.70
N VAL A 59 -6.69 15.88 -5.00
CA VAL A 59 -7.23 14.94 -4.02
C VAL A 59 -6.15 14.56 -3.00
N ALA A 60 -4.94 14.29 -3.44
CA ALA A 60 -3.82 13.95 -2.57
C ALA A 60 -3.51 15.06 -1.55
N GLU A 61 -3.42 16.32 -2.00
CA GLU A 61 -3.19 17.48 -1.13
C GLU A 61 -4.33 17.66 -0.12
N ARG A 62 -5.59 17.59 -0.58
CA ARG A 62 -6.75 17.72 0.31
C ARG A 62 -6.83 16.60 1.33
N LEU A 63 -6.50 15.37 0.97
CA LEU A 63 -6.53 14.22 1.87
C LEU A 63 -5.59 14.44 3.07
N ILE A 64 -4.36 14.87 2.83
CA ILE A 64 -3.41 15.17 3.92
C ILE A 64 -3.85 16.42 4.71
N ALA A 65 -4.36 17.46 4.06
CA ALA A 65 -4.88 18.64 4.75
C ALA A 65 -6.05 18.29 5.69
N GLU A 66 -7.00 17.47 5.24
CA GLU A 66 -8.13 17.01 6.05
C GLU A 66 -7.68 16.11 7.21
N ALA A 67 -6.68 15.25 7.00
CA ALA A 67 -6.09 14.46 8.08
C ALA A 67 -5.52 15.37 9.19
N VAL A 68 -4.82 16.43 8.79
CA VAL A 68 -4.26 17.40 9.73
C VAL A 68 -5.34 18.25 10.38
N ALA A 69 -6.34 18.71 9.63
CA ALA A 69 -7.45 19.49 10.18
C ALA A 69 -8.28 18.71 11.21
N SER A 70 -8.54 17.42 10.93
CA SER A 70 -9.36 16.56 11.79
C SER A 70 -8.59 16.02 13.00
N PHE A 71 -7.32 15.64 12.81
CA PHE A 71 -6.57 14.88 13.81
C PHE A 71 -5.25 15.54 14.25
N GLY A 72 -4.86 16.66 13.65
CA GLY A 72 -3.72 17.48 14.05
C GLY A 72 -2.36 16.99 13.53
N ARG A 73 -2.26 15.75 13.05
CA ARG A 73 -1.01 15.12 12.61
C ARG A 73 -1.24 14.04 11.56
N VAL A 74 -0.16 13.59 10.93
CA VAL A 74 -0.10 12.35 10.15
C VAL A 74 1.21 11.65 10.52
N ASP A 75 1.17 10.38 10.89
CA ASP A 75 2.35 9.60 11.30
C ASP A 75 2.74 8.54 10.30
N THR A 76 1.74 7.94 9.63
CA THR A 76 1.96 6.84 8.71
C THR A 76 1.09 7.03 7.46
N LEU A 77 1.68 6.81 6.29
CA LEU A 77 0.97 6.69 5.02
C LEU A 77 1.11 5.27 4.50
N ILE A 78 -0.02 4.58 4.25
CA ILE A 78 -0.05 3.30 3.58
C ILE A 78 -0.58 3.47 2.16
N ASN A 79 0.31 3.33 1.17
CA ASN A 79 -0.02 3.31 -0.25
C ASN A 79 -0.50 1.90 -0.63
N ASN A 80 -1.77 1.62 -0.35
CA ASN A 80 -2.41 0.33 -0.66
C ASN A 80 -3.26 0.40 -1.93
N ALA A 81 -3.79 1.56 -2.32
CA ALA A 81 -4.54 1.69 -3.56
C ALA A 81 -3.73 1.16 -4.75
N GLY A 82 -4.33 0.28 -5.53
CA GLY A 82 -3.66 -0.32 -6.67
C GLY A 82 -4.62 -1.10 -7.56
N VAL A 83 -4.22 -1.25 -8.82
CA VAL A 83 -4.88 -2.11 -9.80
C VAL A 83 -3.90 -3.13 -10.32
N PHE A 84 -4.41 -4.30 -10.66
CA PHE A 84 -3.65 -5.40 -11.25
C PHE A 84 -4.35 -5.88 -12.52
N THR A 85 -3.59 -6.04 -13.59
CA THR A 85 -4.09 -6.58 -14.85
C THR A 85 -3.08 -7.59 -15.38
N ALA A 86 -3.52 -8.83 -15.61
CA ALA A 86 -2.71 -9.89 -16.21
C ALA A 86 -3.24 -10.20 -17.61
N LYS A 87 -2.45 -9.91 -18.64
CA LYS A 87 -2.70 -10.27 -20.04
C LYS A 87 -1.40 -10.24 -20.85
N PRO A 88 -1.33 -10.92 -22.00
CA PRO A 88 -0.17 -10.84 -22.88
C PRO A 88 0.22 -9.38 -23.20
N PHE A 89 1.52 -9.11 -23.28
CA PHE A 89 2.04 -7.75 -23.45
C PHE A 89 1.39 -7.02 -24.64
N THR A 90 1.23 -7.70 -25.76
CA THR A 90 0.64 -7.15 -26.98
C THR A 90 -0.87 -6.91 -26.90
N ALA A 91 -1.53 -7.39 -25.83
CA ALA A 91 -2.97 -7.20 -25.62
C ALA A 91 -3.30 -6.07 -24.63
N PHE A 92 -2.30 -5.40 -24.06
CA PHE A 92 -2.53 -4.22 -23.24
C PHE A 92 -3.01 -3.04 -24.10
N THR A 93 -4.02 -2.34 -23.62
CA THR A 93 -4.58 -1.16 -24.27
C THR A 93 -4.07 0.13 -23.63
N ALA A 94 -4.35 1.27 -24.26
CA ALA A 94 -4.05 2.58 -23.69
C ALA A 94 -4.81 2.82 -22.36
N GLU A 95 -6.03 2.27 -22.24
CA GLU A 95 -6.84 2.35 -21.02
C GLU A 95 -6.22 1.54 -19.89
N ASP A 96 -5.70 0.33 -20.18
CA ASP A 96 -4.96 -0.47 -19.18
C ASP A 96 -3.73 0.29 -18.70
N TRP A 97 -2.99 0.89 -19.63
CA TRP A 97 -1.83 1.73 -19.30
C TRP A 97 -2.24 2.88 -18.40
N ALA A 98 -3.23 3.68 -18.82
CA ALA A 98 -3.69 4.85 -18.08
C ALA A 98 -4.15 4.48 -16.65
N ALA A 99 -4.92 3.39 -16.50
CA ALA A 99 -5.40 2.91 -15.21
C ALA A 99 -4.24 2.48 -14.28
N ASN A 100 -3.26 1.72 -14.81
CA ASN A 100 -2.13 1.25 -14.01
C ASN A 100 -1.19 2.40 -13.63
N ILE A 101 -0.83 3.27 -14.57
CA ILE A 101 0.03 4.43 -14.28
C ILE A 101 -0.69 5.42 -13.36
N GLY A 102 -1.96 5.72 -13.61
CA GLY A 102 -2.75 6.63 -12.79
C GLY A 102 -2.83 6.15 -11.34
N THR A 103 -3.33 4.94 -11.12
CA THR A 103 -3.54 4.45 -9.74
C THR A 103 -2.22 4.07 -9.06
N ASN A 104 -1.37 3.25 -9.72
CA ASN A 104 -0.21 2.66 -9.05
C ASN A 104 0.99 3.62 -8.95
N LEU A 105 1.19 4.54 -9.91
CA LEU A 105 2.33 5.46 -9.89
C LEU A 105 1.92 6.89 -9.54
N ALA A 106 0.98 7.51 -10.26
CA ALA A 106 0.58 8.88 -9.98
C ALA A 106 -0.07 8.97 -8.58
N GLY A 107 -0.95 8.01 -8.23
CA GLY A 107 -1.55 7.92 -6.91
C GLY A 107 -0.52 7.82 -5.79
N PHE A 108 0.47 6.93 -5.96
CA PHE A 108 1.60 6.85 -5.03
C PHE A 108 2.36 8.18 -4.93
N PHE A 109 2.74 8.75 -6.09
CA PHE A 109 3.64 9.90 -6.14
C PHE A 109 3.07 11.12 -5.44
N PHE A 110 1.85 11.52 -5.77
CA PHE A 110 1.24 12.74 -5.25
C PHE A 110 0.94 12.66 -3.75
N ILE A 111 0.34 11.55 -3.29
CA ILE A 111 0.02 11.41 -1.86
C ILE A 111 1.29 11.27 -1.01
N THR A 112 2.32 10.56 -1.51
CA THR A 112 3.58 10.43 -0.79
C THR A 112 4.29 11.77 -0.69
N GLN A 113 4.30 12.58 -1.76
CA GLN A 113 4.86 13.92 -1.74
C GLN A 113 4.15 14.82 -0.72
N ALA A 114 2.81 14.82 -0.68
CA ALA A 114 2.04 15.59 0.29
C ALA A 114 2.29 15.12 1.73
N ALA A 115 2.35 13.79 1.96
CA ALA A 115 2.63 13.23 3.28
C ALA A 115 4.06 13.55 3.75
N ILE A 116 5.06 13.44 2.88
CA ILE A 116 6.46 13.73 3.25
C ILE A 116 6.62 15.20 3.65
N ARG A 117 6.01 16.16 2.96
CA ARG A 117 6.02 17.58 3.40
C ARG A 117 5.49 17.72 4.83
N ARG A 118 4.45 16.97 5.17
CA ARG A 118 3.90 16.99 6.54
C ARG A 118 4.85 16.32 7.52
N PHE A 119 5.46 15.21 7.17
CA PHE A 119 6.44 14.51 8.01
C PHE A 119 7.68 15.35 8.27
N GLU A 120 8.19 16.08 7.28
CA GLU A 120 9.31 17.01 7.46
C GLU A 120 8.96 18.10 8.48
N ALA A 121 7.75 18.68 8.40
CA ALA A 121 7.30 19.67 9.36
C ALA A 121 7.11 19.11 10.78
N GLN A 122 6.90 17.79 10.93
CA GLN A 122 6.75 17.09 12.21
C GLN A 122 8.08 16.52 12.74
N GLY A 123 9.09 16.35 11.87
CA GLY A 123 10.36 15.69 12.17
C GLY A 123 10.25 14.16 12.30
N SER A 124 9.15 13.55 11.85
CA SER A 124 8.96 12.10 11.87
C SER A 124 7.86 11.66 10.92
N GLY A 125 7.98 10.44 10.37
CA GLY A 125 6.95 9.82 9.53
C GLY A 125 7.33 8.43 9.05
N HIS A 126 6.34 7.69 8.56
CA HIS A 126 6.53 6.38 7.95
C HIS A 126 5.68 6.22 6.71
N VAL A 127 6.27 5.73 5.62
CA VAL A 127 5.57 5.35 4.39
C VAL A 127 5.70 3.86 4.19
N VAL A 128 4.58 3.17 3.98
CA VAL A 128 4.55 1.75 3.59
C VAL A 128 3.87 1.61 2.23
N GLN A 129 4.56 0.95 1.29
CA GLN A 129 4.04 0.63 -0.03
C GLN A 129 3.51 -0.80 -0.06
N ILE A 130 2.35 -1.04 -0.66
CA ILE A 130 1.92 -2.38 -1.03
C ILE A 130 2.40 -2.68 -2.45
N SER A 131 3.37 -3.60 -2.52
CA SER A 131 4.03 -4.06 -3.75
C SER A 131 3.66 -5.52 -4.06
N THR A 132 4.40 -6.17 -4.93
CA THR A 132 4.21 -7.58 -5.32
C THR A 132 5.54 -8.29 -5.53
N SER A 133 5.59 -9.58 -5.17
CA SER A 133 6.74 -10.47 -5.44
C SER A 133 7.03 -10.66 -6.92
N LEU A 134 6.05 -10.38 -7.81
CA LEU A 134 6.23 -10.46 -9.26
C LEU A 134 7.28 -9.49 -9.81
N VAL A 135 7.67 -8.46 -9.03
CA VAL A 135 8.78 -7.56 -9.38
C VAL A 135 10.10 -8.31 -9.35
N ASP A 136 10.32 -9.07 -8.29
CA ASP A 136 11.60 -9.76 -8.07
C ASP A 136 11.61 -11.14 -8.73
N LYS A 137 10.44 -11.79 -8.82
CA LYS A 137 10.28 -13.14 -9.39
C LYS A 137 9.07 -13.22 -10.31
N PRO A 138 9.20 -12.87 -11.60
CA PRO A 138 8.15 -13.10 -12.59
C PRO A 138 7.83 -14.60 -12.73
N ILE A 139 6.55 -14.94 -12.89
CA ILE A 139 6.07 -16.31 -13.00
C ILE A 139 5.64 -16.59 -14.45
N ARG A 140 6.12 -17.70 -15.02
CA ARG A 140 5.64 -18.19 -16.30
C ARG A 140 4.14 -18.48 -16.21
N GLY A 141 3.34 -17.92 -17.12
CA GLY A 141 1.88 -18.06 -17.10
C GLY A 141 1.13 -16.94 -16.36
N VAL A 142 1.85 -16.02 -15.70
CA VAL A 142 1.27 -14.77 -15.12
C VAL A 142 1.83 -13.56 -15.87
N PRO A 143 1.26 -13.19 -17.04
CA PRO A 143 1.76 -12.09 -17.84
C PRO A 143 1.32 -10.75 -17.22
N ALA A 144 2.15 -10.17 -16.36
CA ALA A 144 1.83 -9.03 -15.49
C ALA A 144 2.79 -7.85 -15.67
N VAL A 145 3.21 -7.54 -16.92
CA VAL A 145 4.26 -6.54 -17.19
C VAL A 145 3.92 -5.15 -16.63
N LEU A 146 2.66 -4.70 -16.70
CA LEU A 146 2.28 -3.39 -16.14
C LEU A 146 2.34 -3.37 -14.61
N ALA A 147 1.98 -4.49 -13.96
CA ALA A 147 2.15 -4.61 -12.51
C ALA A 147 3.64 -4.61 -12.14
N SER A 148 4.48 -5.37 -12.85
CA SER A 148 5.94 -5.40 -12.62
C SER A 148 6.58 -4.03 -12.87
N LEU A 149 6.19 -3.31 -13.92
CA LEU A 149 6.67 -1.97 -14.24
C LEU A 149 6.31 -0.98 -13.13
N THR A 150 5.03 -0.92 -12.77
CA THR A 150 4.55 0.07 -11.80
C THR A 150 5.03 -0.24 -10.38
N LYS A 151 4.90 -1.49 -9.94
CA LYS A 151 5.33 -1.90 -8.59
C LYS A 151 6.86 -1.98 -8.48
N GLY A 152 7.58 -2.28 -9.56
CA GLY A 152 9.03 -2.16 -9.62
C GLY A 152 9.50 -0.72 -9.44
N GLY A 153 8.78 0.24 -10.03
CA GLY A 153 8.98 1.66 -9.77
C GLY A 153 8.79 2.03 -8.30
N LEU A 154 7.75 1.47 -7.63
CA LEU A 154 7.54 1.67 -6.19
C LEU A 154 8.69 1.09 -5.35
N ASN A 155 9.21 -0.10 -5.67
CA ASN A 155 10.35 -0.68 -4.96
C ASN A 155 11.61 0.17 -5.10
N ALA A 156 11.88 0.70 -6.29
CA ALA A 156 12.98 1.63 -6.52
C ALA A 156 12.79 2.94 -5.76
N ALA A 157 11.59 3.54 -5.82
CA ALA A 157 11.25 4.76 -5.10
C ALA A 157 11.35 4.58 -3.58
N THR A 158 10.94 3.42 -3.04
CA THR A 158 11.07 3.09 -1.61
C THR A 158 12.52 3.25 -1.13
N LYS A 159 13.47 2.66 -1.84
CA LYS A 159 14.90 2.74 -1.50
C LYS A 159 15.44 4.17 -1.63
N SER A 160 15.07 4.88 -2.71
CA SER A 160 15.50 6.25 -2.95
C SER A 160 15.02 7.19 -1.86
N LEU A 161 13.71 7.17 -1.55
CA LEU A 161 13.12 8.00 -0.51
C LEU A 161 13.63 7.65 0.91
N ALA A 162 13.87 6.36 1.17
CA ALA A 162 14.45 5.94 2.44
C ALA A 162 15.82 6.60 2.71
N ILE A 163 16.69 6.63 1.70
CA ILE A 163 18.01 7.28 1.83
C ILE A 163 17.87 8.80 1.91
N GLU A 164 16.99 9.40 1.08
CA GLU A 164 16.82 10.85 1.01
C GLU A 164 16.29 11.43 2.33
N TYR A 165 15.40 10.71 3.02
CA TYR A 165 14.67 11.23 4.17
C TYR A 165 15.05 10.60 5.53
N ALA A 166 15.94 9.60 5.58
CA ALA A 166 16.35 8.95 6.83
C ALA A 166 16.88 9.95 7.87
N GLY A 167 17.72 10.91 7.45
CA GLY A 167 18.26 11.96 8.33
C GLY A 167 17.22 12.96 8.86
N ARG A 168 15.98 12.88 8.36
CA ARG A 168 14.85 13.72 8.78
C ARG A 168 13.83 12.95 9.62
N GLY A 169 14.18 11.75 10.08
CA GLY A 169 13.31 10.91 10.90
C GLY A 169 12.15 10.25 10.15
N ILE A 170 12.25 10.13 8.81
CA ILE A 170 11.22 9.52 7.98
C ILE A 170 11.71 8.18 7.46
N ARG A 171 10.92 7.12 7.67
CA ARG A 171 11.16 5.78 7.16
C ARG A 171 10.27 5.50 5.94
N VAL A 172 10.78 4.76 4.98
CA VAL A 172 10.03 4.34 3.79
C VAL A 172 10.33 2.87 3.53
N ASN A 173 9.30 2.04 3.51
CA ASN A 173 9.41 0.59 3.31
C ASN A 173 8.31 0.10 2.36
N ALA A 174 8.41 -1.14 1.92
CA ALA A 174 7.37 -1.81 1.13
C ALA A 174 7.11 -3.23 1.65
N VAL A 175 5.89 -3.72 1.45
CA VAL A 175 5.53 -5.13 1.59
C VAL A 175 5.26 -5.67 0.19
N ALA A 176 6.06 -6.62 -0.27
CA ALA A 176 5.90 -7.32 -1.54
C ALA A 176 5.06 -8.58 -1.30
N LEU A 177 3.81 -8.53 -1.75
CA LEU A 177 2.84 -9.59 -1.51
C LEU A 177 2.86 -10.64 -2.62
N GLY A 178 2.67 -11.90 -2.26
CA GLY A 178 2.14 -12.92 -3.13
C GLY A 178 0.66 -12.70 -3.40
N ILE A 179 -0.06 -13.75 -3.80
CA ILE A 179 -1.51 -13.67 -4.04
C ILE A 179 -2.24 -13.80 -2.70
N ILE A 180 -2.99 -12.77 -2.32
CA ILE A 180 -3.78 -12.71 -1.09
C ILE A 180 -5.26 -12.91 -1.40
N LYS A 181 -5.99 -13.67 -0.58
CA LYS A 181 -7.43 -13.88 -0.69
C LYS A 181 -8.18 -12.56 -0.43
N THR A 182 -8.52 -11.88 -1.50
CA THR A 182 -9.25 -10.59 -1.49
C THR A 182 -10.32 -10.63 -2.57
N PRO A 183 -11.25 -9.66 -2.62
CA PRO A 183 -12.20 -9.55 -3.74
C PRO A 183 -11.57 -9.45 -5.13
N MET A 184 -10.26 -9.14 -5.21
CA MET A 184 -9.51 -9.16 -6.48
C MET A 184 -9.34 -10.58 -7.05
N HIS A 185 -9.38 -11.60 -6.21
CA HIS A 185 -9.20 -13.01 -6.56
C HIS A 185 -10.44 -13.81 -6.19
N PRO A 186 -11.37 -14.05 -7.13
CA PRO A 186 -12.59 -14.81 -6.87
C PRO A 186 -12.31 -16.23 -6.35
N PRO A 187 -13.13 -16.77 -5.42
CA PRO A 187 -12.87 -18.05 -4.76
C PRO A 187 -12.63 -19.23 -5.72
N GLU A 188 -13.28 -19.25 -6.87
CA GLU A 188 -13.11 -20.28 -7.91
C GLU A 188 -11.70 -20.29 -8.52
N THR A 189 -10.94 -19.22 -8.41
CA THR A 189 -9.55 -19.13 -8.90
C THR A 189 -8.52 -19.62 -7.88
N HIS A 190 -8.91 -19.74 -6.59
CA HIS A 190 -7.96 -19.97 -5.50
C HIS A 190 -7.16 -21.26 -5.65
N ALA A 191 -7.79 -22.37 -6.05
CA ALA A 191 -7.10 -23.64 -6.22
C ALA A 191 -5.98 -23.58 -7.27
N GLY A 192 -6.25 -22.92 -8.40
CA GLY A 192 -5.24 -22.70 -9.45
C GLY A 192 -4.11 -21.76 -9.03
N LEU A 193 -4.46 -20.69 -8.32
CA LEU A 193 -3.50 -19.69 -7.86
C LEU A 193 -2.63 -20.19 -6.69
N ALA A 194 -3.11 -21.16 -5.90
CA ALA A 194 -2.36 -21.73 -4.78
C ALA A 194 -1.03 -22.37 -5.22
N SER A 195 -1.02 -23.00 -6.40
CA SER A 195 0.17 -23.62 -6.98
C SER A 195 1.28 -22.63 -7.37
N LEU A 196 0.98 -21.32 -7.34
CA LEU A 196 1.97 -20.26 -7.61
C LEU A 196 2.80 -19.89 -6.36
N HIS A 197 2.61 -20.59 -5.25
CA HIS A 197 3.35 -20.37 -4.01
C HIS A 197 3.92 -21.68 -3.48
N PRO A 198 5.19 -21.71 -3.05
CA PRO A 198 5.79 -22.89 -2.40
C PRO A 198 4.99 -23.44 -1.22
N LEU A 199 4.34 -22.57 -0.43
CA LEU A 199 3.46 -23.01 0.68
C LEU A 199 2.15 -23.66 0.21
N GLY A 200 1.87 -23.74 -1.10
CA GLY A 200 0.70 -24.42 -1.67
C GLY A 200 -0.64 -23.78 -1.35
N ARG A 201 -0.67 -22.50 -0.95
CA ARG A 201 -1.89 -21.76 -0.65
C ARG A 201 -1.74 -20.28 -0.97
N LEU A 202 -2.86 -19.57 -1.05
CA LEU A 202 -2.87 -18.10 -1.03
C LEU A 202 -2.61 -17.60 0.39
N GLY A 203 -2.11 -16.36 0.47
CA GLY A 203 -2.05 -15.64 1.74
C GLY A 203 -3.43 -15.18 2.20
N GLU A 204 -3.59 -15.04 3.50
CA GLU A 204 -4.77 -14.42 4.11
C GLU A 204 -4.54 -12.90 4.27
N ILE A 205 -5.61 -12.11 4.35
CA ILE A 205 -5.52 -10.65 4.55
C ILE A 205 -4.71 -10.34 5.82
N GLN A 206 -4.90 -11.11 6.88
CA GLN A 206 -4.18 -10.92 8.14
C GLN A 206 -2.67 -11.03 7.97
N GLU A 207 -2.17 -11.96 7.13
CA GLU A 207 -0.73 -12.12 6.90
C GLU A 207 -0.11 -10.89 6.20
N ALA A 208 -0.85 -10.26 5.29
CA ALA A 208 -0.44 -8.99 4.69
C ALA A 208 -0.42 -7.84 5.72
N ILE A 209 -1.42 -7.78 6.60
CA ILE A 209 -1.52 -6.81 7.70
C ILE A 209 -0.34 -6.99 8.67
N ASP A 210 -0.03 -8.21 9.07
CA ASP A 210 1.08 -8.52 9.98
C ASP A 210 2.42 -8.02 9.43
N GLY A 211 2.64 -8.16 8.11
CA GLY A 211 3.81 -7.61 7.43
C GLY A 211 3.89 -6.07 7.50
N VAL A 212 2.76 -5.39 7.31
CA VAL A 212 2.69 -3.92 7.43
C VAL A 212 2.94 -3.48 8.87
N LEU A 213 2.30 -4.12 9.85
CA LEU A 213 2.47 -3.79 11.26
C LEU A 213 3.88 -4.12 11.78
N TYR A 214 4.53 -5.17 11.25
CA TYR A 214 5.94 -5.42 11.53
C TYR A 214 6.79 -4.21 11.12
N LEU A 215 6.65 -3.72 9.89
CA LEU A 215 7.40 -2.55 9.41
C LEU A 215 7.04 -1.28 10.19
N GLU A 216 5.79 -1.13 10.61
CA GLU A 216 5.37 0.00 11.46
C GLU A 216 6.14 0.02 12.78
N ASN A 217 6.26 -1.13 13.42
CA ASN A 217 6.91 -1.27 14.73
C ASN A 217 8.44 -1.35 14.67
N ALA A 218 9.01 -1.76 13.53
CA ALA A 218 10.45 -1.98 13.35
C ALA A 218 11.18 -0.64 13.09
N GLN A 219 11.43 0.14 14.13
CA GLN A 219 11.95 1.51 14.04
C GLN A 219 13.35 1.62 13.41
N PHE A 220 14.13 0.54 13.35
CA PHE A 220 15.46 0.49 12.71
C PHE A 220 15.43 -0.08 11.28
N VAL A 221 14.24 -0.16 10.68
CA VAL A 221 14.04 -0.66 9.31
C VAL A 221 13.57 0.48 8.40
N THR A 222 14.34 0.77 7.36
CA THR A 222 13.99 1.69 6.28
C THR A 222 14.63 1.25 4.96
N GLY A 223 13.98 1.43 3.83
CA GLY A 223 14.41 0.97 2.51
C GLY A 223 14.16 -0.52 2.25
N GLU A 224 13.47 -1.20 3.17
CA GLU A 224 13.19 -2.63 3.09
C GLU A 224 12.02 -2.94 2.13
N ILE A 225 12.14 -4.06 1.42
CA ILE A 225 11.08 -4.69 0.64
C ILE A 225 10.79 -6.05 1.28
N LEU A 226 9.88 -6.06 2.25
CA LEU A 226 9.52 -7.26 3.00
C LEU A 226 8.61 -8.18 2.15
N HIS A 227 9.05 -9.40 1.89
CA HIS A 227 8.25 -10.39 1.18
C HIS A 227 7.27 -11.10 2.13
N VAL A 228 5.99 -11.06 1.77
CA VAL A 228 4.90 -11.84 2.40
C VAL A 228 4.18 -12.57 1.26
N ASP A 229 4.79 -13.64 0.77
CA ASP A 229 4.49 -14.22 -0.54
C ASP A 229 4.47 -15.75 -0.57
N GLY A 230 4.47 -16.41 0.58
CA GLY A 230 4.46 -17.87 0.67
C GLY A 230 5.69 -18.54 0.03
N GLY A 231 6.82 -17.80 -0.07
CA GLY A 231 8.08 -18.25 -0.64
C GLY A 231 8.20 -18.03 -2.15
N GLN A 232 7.26 -17.35 -2.80
CA GLN A 232 7.25 -17.13 -4.25
C GLN A 232 8.56 -16.51 -4.76
N ALA A 233 9.13 -15.54 -4.07
CA ALA A 233 10.35 -14.86 -4.47
C ALA A 233 11.64 -15.57 -4.01
N ALA A 234 11.56 -16.60 -3.15
CA ALA A 234 12.73 -17.19 -2.52
C ALA A 234 13.60 -18.05 -3.46
N GLY A 235 13.09 -18.51 -4.60
CA GLY A 235 13.85 -19.35 -5.52
C GLY A 235 13.04 -19.93 -6.69
N ASN A 236 13.60 -20.96 -7.32
CA ASN A 236 12.89 -21.82 -8.27
C ASN A 236 12.39 -23.07 -7.51
N TRP A 237 11.15 -23.41 -7.67
CA TRP A 237 10.45 -24.52 -6.99
C TRP A 237 9.41 -25.15 -7.92
#